data_781405b61921f7b654244c344e29e22d
#
_entry.id   781405b61921f7b654244c344e29e22d
#
_cell.length_a   1.000
_cell.length_b   1.000
_cell.length_c   1.000
_cell.angle_alpha   90.00
_cell.angle_beta   90.00
_cell.angle_gamma   90.00
#
_symmetry.space_group_name_H-M   'P 1'
#
loop_
_entity.id
_entity.type
_entity.pdbx_description
1 polymer ?
#
loop_
_entity_poly.entity_id
_entity_poly.type
_entity_poly.pdbx_seq_one_letter_code
_entity_poly.pdbx_strand_id
1 'polypeptide(L)'
;MLRGKKRWRMSAASSLDTGPLHDRRSIELLTIHALEAARAGDWDQVDACYTARGASLAACARDRTFADKLLSMDEEVRTAILIAQAGISGLLADAAQVKRHLRQLRESSGQLASERVTIHR
;
A
#
# COMPACT_ATOMS: atom_id res chain seq x y z
N MET A 1 17.10 -27.96 7.78
CA MET A 1 18.16 -28.09 6.93
C MET A 1 18.45 -26.96 6.02
N LEU A 2 19.60 -26.93 5.59
CA LEU A 2 20.11 -25.87 4.72
C LEU A 2 19.50 -25.86 3.33
N ARG A 3 18.54 -26.70 3.09
CA ARG A 3 17.92 -26.81 1.78
C ARG A 3 17.33 -25.54 1.26
N GLY A 4 16.72 -24.76 2.12
CA GLY A 4 16.18 -23.47 1.71
C GLY A 4 17.26 -22.56 1.17
N LYS A 5 18.37 -22.53 1.86
CA LYS A 5 19.52 -21.73 1.41
C LYS A 5 20.12 -22.26 0.13
N LYS A 6 20.14 -23.57 -0.03
CA LYS A 6 20.62 -24.15 -1.26
C LYS A 6 19.75 -23.77 -2.44
N ARG A 7 18.44 -23.73 -2.24
CA ARG A 7 17.55 -23.27 -3.29
C ARG A 7 17.83 -21.84 -3.69
N TRP A 8 18.08 -21.00 -2.72
CA TRP A 8 18.44 -19.63 -3.01
C TRP A 8 19.69 -19.54 -3.84
N ARG A 9 20.69 -20.34 -3.52
CA ARG A 9 21.93 -20.37 -4.28
C ARG A 9 21.71 -20.88 -5.69
N MET A 10 20.89 -21.88 -5.83
CA MET A 10 20.55 -22.40 -7.15
C MET A 10 19.85 -21.35 -7.98
N SER A 11 18.96 -20.59 -7.36
CA SER A 11 18.31 -19.48 -8.05
C SER A 11 19.30 -18.44 -8.50
N ALA A 12 20.27 -18.14 -7.65
CA ALA A 12 21.32 -17.19 -8.00
C ALA A 12 22.15 -17.70 -9.17
N ALA A 13 22.46 -18.99 -9.18
CA ALA A 13 23.17 -19.59 -10.29
C ALA A 13 22.36 -19.52 -11.57
N SER A 14 21.06 -19.74 -11.47
CA SER A 14 20.16 -19.62 -12.61
C SER A 14 20.16 -18.24 -13.20
N SER A 15 20.25 -17.23 -12.35
CA SER A 15 20.20 -15.83 -12.81
C SER A 15 21.37 -15.48 -13.71
N LEU A 16 22.46 -16.23 -13.64
CA LEU A 16 23.58 -16.02 -14.53
C LEU A 16 23.23 -16.33 -15.98
N ASP A 17 22.33 -17.29 -16.17
CA ASP A 17 21.89 -17.68 -17.51
C ASP A 17 20.87 -16.74 -18.11
N THR A 18 20.15 -16.01 -17.27
CA THR A 18 19.04 -15.18 -17.70
C THR A 18 19.41 -13.72 -17.91
N GLY A 19 20.39 -13.23 -17.19
CA GLY A 19 20.92 -11.89 -17.37
C GLY A 19 19.86 -10.78 -17.32
N PRO A 20 19.95 -9.83 -18.27
CA PRO A 20 19.06 -8.66 -18.24
C PRO A 20 17.56 -8.99 -18.37
N LEU A 21 17.22 -10.04 -19.11
CA LEU A 21 15.83 -10.45 -19.27
C LEU A 21 15.24 -10.92 -17.94
N HIS A 22 16.04 -11.63 -17.17
CA HIS A 22 15.61 -12.07 -15.86
C HIS A 22 15.38 -10.88 -14.94
N ASP A 23 16.28 -9.91 -14.96
CA ASP A 23 16.17 -8.71 -14.16
C ASP A 23 14.93 -7.92 -14.51
N ARG A 24 14.63 -7.77 -15.81
CA ARG A 24 13.42 -7.08 -16.25
C ARG A 24 12.17 -7.76 -15.74
N ARG A 25 12.10 -9.08 -15.89
CA ARG A 25 10.96 -9.84 -15.41
C ARG A 25 10.80 -9.71 -13.89
N SER A 26 11.90 -9.80 -13.17
CA SER A 26 11.91 -9.65 -11.74
C SER A 26 11.39 -8.27 -11.33
N ILE A 27 11.85 -7.22 -12.00
CA ILE A 27 11.41 -5.84 -11.74
C ILE A 27 9.92 -5.69 -12.03
N GLU A 28 9.45 -6.24 -13.15
CA GLU A 28 8.03 -6.18 -13.50
C GLU A 28 7.17 -6.88 -12.45
N LEU A 29 7.58 -8.07 -12.01
CA LEU A 29 6.85 -8.81 -10.99
C LEU A 29 6.82 -8.06 -9.67
N LEU A 30 7.93 -7.46 -9.28
CA LEU A 30 7.98 -6.67 -8.05
C LEU A 30 7.04 -5.46 -8.16
N THR A 31 6.97 -4.84 -9.33
CA THR A 31 6.07 -3.71 -9.54
C THR A 31 4.61 -4.14 -9.49
N ILE A 32 4.29 -5.29 -10.07
CA ILE A 32 2.95 -5.85 -10.00
C ILE A 32 2.56 -6.15 -8.56
N HIS A 33 3.47 -6.76 -7.79
CA HIS A 33 3.22 -7.05 -6.39
C HIS A 33 3.05 -5.76 -5.59
N ALA A 34 3.81 -4.73 -5.91
CA ALA A 34 3.65 -3.42 -5.26
C ALA A 34 2.28 -2.83 -5.56
N LEU A 35 1.79 -2.98 -6.78
CA LEU A 35 0.47 -2.50 -7.15
C LEU A 35 -0.62 -3.23 -6.35
N GLU A 36 -0.52 -4.54 -6.26
CA GLU A 36 -1.46 -5.33 -5.48
C GLU A 36 -1.42 -4.94 -4.00
N ALA A 37 -0.22 -4.76 -3.46
CA ALA A 37 -0.04 -4.35 -2.08
C ALA A 37 -0.62 -2.95 -1.82
N ALA A 38 -0.42 -2.03 -2.77
CA ALA A 38 -0.96 -0.67 -2.66
C ALA A 38 -2.48 -0.69 -2.63
N ARG A 39 -3.10 -1.52 -3.46
CA ARG A 39 -4.55 -1.67 -3.48
C ARG A 39 -5.08 -2.25 -2.18
N ALA A 40 -4.30 -3.09 -1.54
CA ALA A 40 -4.65 -3.68 -0.26
C ALA A 40 -4.29 -2.79 0.94
N GLY A 41 -3.59 -1.70 0.71
CA GLY A 41 -3.13 -0.82 1.78
C GLY A 41 -1.96 -1.37 2.57
N ASP A 42 -1.25 -2.34 2.02
CA ASP A 42 -0.08 -2.97 2.67
C ASP A 42 1.18 -2.18 2.31
N TRP A 43 1.40 -1.09 3.03
CA TRP A 43 2.49 -0.15 2.76
C TRP A 43 3.86 -0.78 2.96
N ASP A 44 4.00 -1.67 3.94
CA ASP A 44 5.26 -2.34 4.19
C ASP A 44 5.66 -3.19 2.99
N GLN A 45 4.70 -3.86 2.39
CA GLN A 45 4.94 -4.69 1.22
C GLN A 45 5.27 -3.84 -0.01
N VAL A 46 4.61 -2.69 -0.18
CA VAL A 46 4.94 -1.74 -1.25
C VAL A 46 6.40 -1.31 -1.12
N ASP A 47 6.79 -0.92 0.09
CA ASP A 47 8.16 -0.49 0.36
C ASP A 47 9.17 -1.60 0.09
N ALA A 48 8.86 -2.81 0.54
CA ALA A 48 9.73 -3.97 0.33
C ALA A 48 9.91 -4.27 -1.16
N CYS A 49 8.85 -4.19 -1.94
CA CYS A 49 8.90 -4.43 -3.37
C CYS A 49 9.77 -3.39 -4.09
N TYR A 50 9.61 -2.12 -3.75
CA TYR A 50 10.39 -1.06 -4.38
C TYR A 50 11.85 -1.10 -3.94
N THR A 51 12.13 -1.47 -2.72
CA THR A 51 13.48 -1.64 -2.24
C THR A 51 14.19 -2.76 -3.00
N ALA A 52 13.53 -3.91 -3.13
CA ALA A 52 14.06 -5.04 -3.87
C ALA A 52 14.25 -4.71 -5.35
N ARG A 53 13.30 -3.98 -5.93
CA ARG A 53 13.36 -3.54 -7.32
C ARG A 53 14.56 -2.64 -7.57
N GLY A 54 14.84 -1.74 -6.64
CA GLY A 54 15.95 -0.81 -6.76
C GLY A 54 17.29 -1.50 -6.94
N ALA A 55 17.45 -2.66 -6.30
CA ALA A 55 18.68 -3.42 -6.41
C ALA A 55 18.95 -3.94 -7.82
N SER A 56 17.89 -4.24 -8.56
CA SER A 56 18.00 -4.77 -9.93
C SER A 56 17.88 -3.72 -11.00
N LEU A 57 17.36 -2.55 -10.66
CA LEU A 57 17.01 -1.53 -11.63
C LEU A 57 18.20 -0.98 -12.41
N ALA A 58 19.33 -0.87 -11.78
CA ALA A 58 20.54 -0.35 -12.40
C ALA A 58 20.95 -1.15 -13.64
N ALA A 59 20.70 -2.45 -13.63
CA ALA A 59 21.05 -3.32 -14.74
C ALA A 59 20.22 -3.05 -15.99
N CYS A 60 19.05 -2.44 -15.85
CA CYS A 60 18.12 -2.19 -16.94
C CYS A 60 17.97 -0.71 -17.27
N ALA A 61 18.77 0.14 -16.67
CA ALA A 61 18.62 1.59 -16.77
C ALA A 61 18.73 2.15 -18.19
N ARG A 62 19.40 1.44 -19.09
CA ARG A 62 19.64 1.90 -20.45
C ARG A 62 18.53 1.57 -21.44
N ASP A 63 17.62 0.69 -21.04
CA ASP A 63 16.54 0.30 -21.93
C ASP A 63 15.37 1.27 -21.78
N ARG A 64 15.27 2.17 -22.76
CA ARG A 64 14.25 3.22 -22.73
C ARG A 64 12.82 2.66 -22.80
N THR A 65 12.60 1.67 -23.63
CA THR A 65 11.28 1.06 -23.77
C THR A 65 10.83 0.44 -22.45
N PHE A 66 11.74 -0.26 -21.81
CA PHE A 66 11.47 -0.86 -20.53
C PHE A 66 11.24 0.21 -19.46
N ALA A 67 12.05 1.27 -19.47
CA ALA A 67 11.88 2.37 -18.54
C ALA A 67 10.52 3.05 -18.70
N ASP A 68 10.07 3.26 -19.93
CA ASP A 68 8.76 3.84 -20.18
C ASP A 68 7.65 2.94 -19.68
N LYS A 69 7.78 1.64 -19.85
CA LYS A 69 6.82 0.68 -19.32
C LYS A 69 6.77 0.74 -17.81
N LEU A 70 7.93 0.80 -17.16
CA LEU A 70 7.99 0.91 -15.70
C LEU A 70 7.36 2.20 -15.20
N LEU A 71 7.59 3.31 -15.89
CA LEU A 71 6.98 4.58 -15.51
C LEU A 71 5.47 4.50 -15.56
N SER A 72 4.94 3.83 -16.59
CA SER A 72 3.50 3.62 -16.71
C SER A 72 2.98 2.78 -15.55
N MET A 73 3.67 1.70 -15.20
CA MET A 73 3.30 0.85 -14.09
C MET A 73 3.40 1.60 -12.76
N ASP A 74 4.42 2.42 -12.60
CA ASP A 74 4.60 3.22 -11.40
C ASP A 74 3.48 4.24 -11.23
N GLU A 75 2.97 4.78 -12.33
CA GLU A 75 1.80 5.66 -12.26
C GLU A 75 0.56 4.92 -11.77
N GLU A 76 0.39 3.68 -12.17
CA GLU A 76 -0.71 2.86 -11.67
C GLU A 76 -0.55 2.61 -10.17
N VAL A 77 0.66 2.31 -9.71
CA VAL A 77 0.94 2.12 -8.30
C VAL A 77 0.64 3.40 -7.52
N ARG A 78 1.10 4.53 -8.04
CA ARG A 78 0.86 5.83 -7.41
C ARG A 78 -0.64 6.12 -7.29
N THR A 79 -1.37 5.87 -8.36
CA THR A 79 -2.82 6.07 -8.37
C THR A 79 -3.49 5.17 -7.33
N ALA A 80 -3.07 3.90 -7.26
CA ALA A 80 -3.61 2.97 -6.28
C ALA A 80 -3.35 3.44 -4.84
N ILE A 81 -2.15 3.96 -4.59
CA ILE A 81 -1.79 4.51 -3.28
C ILE A 81 -2.69 5.70 -2.94
N LEU A 82 -2.87 6.62 -3.88
CA LEU A 82 -3.70 7.80 -3.66
C LEU A 82 -5.15 7.42 -3.40
N ILE A 83 -5.67 6.45 -4.14
CA ILE A 83 -7.04 5.97 -3.94
C ILE A 83 -7.18 5.33 -2.55
N ALA A 84 -6.23 4.50 -2.15
CA ALA A 84 -6.27 3.85 -0.85
C ALA A 84 -6.17 4.88 0.28
N GLN A 85 -5.31 5.88 0.14
CA GLN A 85 -5.18 6.95 1.13
C GLN A 85 -6.45 7.78 1.21
N ALA A 86 -7.07 8.09 0.08
CA ALA A 86 -8.33 8.82 0.06
C ALA A 86 -9.43 8.03 0.76
N GLY A 87 -9.46 6.71 0.56
CA GLY A 87 -10.40 5.84 1.25
C GLY A 87 -10.22 5.87 2.76
N ILE A 88 -8.98 5.79 3.22
CA ILE A 88 -8.66 5.87 4.65
C ILE A 88 -9.06 7.24 5.20
N SER A 89 -8.72 8.30 4.49
CA SER A 89 -9.08 9.66 4.91
C SER A 89 -10.58 9.83 5.00
N GLY A 90 -11.32 9.26 4.04
CA GLY A 90 -12.78 9.29 4.06
C GLY A 90 -13.35 8.56 5.26
N LEU A 91 -12.81 7.39 5.58
CA LEU A 91 -13.23 6.62 6.74
C LEU A 91 -12.96 7.37 8.04
N LEU A 92 -11.80 8.03 8.13
CA LEU A 92 -11.47 8.82 9.31
C LEU A 92 -12.41 10.02 9.46
N ALA A 93 -12.74 10.69 8.36
CA ALA A 93 -13.68 11.81 8.37
C ALA A 93 -15.07 11.34 8.81
N ASP A 94 -15.53 10.19 8.29
CA ASP A 94 -16.81 9.62 8.67
C ASP A 94 -16.83 9.26 10.15
N ALA A 95 -15.77 8.66 10.65
CA ALA A 95 -15.66 8.30 12.06
C ALA A 95 -15.71 9.55 12.95
N ALA A 96 -15.02 10.60 12.55
CA ALA A 96 -15.04 11.86 13.28
C ALA A 96 -16.42 12.47 13.31
N GLN A 97 -17.14 12.40 12.18
CA GLN A 97 -18.49 12.91 12.08
C GLN A 97 -19.46 12.13 12.96
N VAL A 98 -19.36 10.81 12.95
CA VAL A 98 -20.17 9.96 13.82
C VAL A 98 -19.89 10.29 15.28
N LYS A 99 -18.64 10.45 15.63
CA LYS A 99 -18.24 10.79 17.00
C LYS A 99 -18.84 12.12 17.44
N ARG A 100 -18.81 13.13 16.58
CA ARG A 100 -19.44 14.43 16.88
C ARG A 100 -20.94 14.29 17.05
N HIS A 101 -21.58 13.53 16.18
CA HIS A 101 -23.02 13.30 16.23
C HIS A 101 -23.43 12.63 17.54
N LEU A 102 -22.68 11.61 17.94
CA LEU A 102 -22.91 10.92 19.21
C LEU A 102 -22.74 11.86 20.40
N ARG A 103 -21.76 12.75 20.33
CA ARG A 103 -21.54 13.74 21.39
C ARG A 103 -22.74 14.67 21.48
N GLN A 104 -23.25 15.16 20.35
CA GLN A 104 -24.43 16.02 20.32
C GLN A 104 -25.66 15.33 20.91
N LEU A 105 -25.86 14.06 20.56
CA LEU A 105 -26.96 13.29 21.12
C LEU A 105 -26.83 13.12 22.62
N ARG A 106 -25.63 12.92 23.11
CA ARG A 106 -25.36 12.80 24.54
C ARG A 106 -25.68 14.11 25.28
N GLU A 107 -25.28 15.22 24.70
CA GLU A 107 -25.55 16.53 25.27
C GLU A 107 -27.04 16.83 25.29
N SER A 108 -27.74 16.50 24.20
CA SER A 108 -29.18 16.68 24.14
C SER A 108 -29.89 15.81 25.16
N SER A 109 -29.50 14.57 25.34
CA SER A 109 -30.06 13.67 26.34
C SER A 109 -29.82 14.18 27.74
N GLY A 110 -28.61 14.67 27.99
CA GLY A 110 -28.28 15.27 29.28
C GLY A 110 -29.11 16.48 29.60
N GLN A 111 -29.31 17.36 28.62
CA GLN A 111 -30.13 18.53 28.75
C GLN A 111 -31.60 18.14 29.06
N LEU A 112 -32.15 17.22 28.32
CA LEU A 112 -33.51 16.75 28.53
C LEU A 112 -33.70 16.14 29.91
N ALA A 113 -32.77 15.36 30.35
CA ALA A 113 -32.80 14.78 31.70
C ALA A 113 -32.76 15.88 32.77
N SER A 114 -31.96 16.89 32.58
CA SER A 114 -31.82 18.02 33.49
C SER A 114 -33.13 18.82 33.53
N GLU A 115 -33.73 19.05 32.39
CA GLU A 115 -35.02 19.78 32.30
C GLU A 115 -36.13 18.99 32.99
N ARG A 116 -36.19 17.69 32.86
CA ARG A 116 -37.17 16.86 33.55
C ARG A 116 -37.05 16.96 35.06
N VAL A 117 -35.85 16.93 35.53
CA VAL A 117 -35.63 17.08 36.97
C VAL A 117 -36.10 18.43 37.44
N THR A 118 -35.89 19.48 36.66
CA THR A 118 -36.35 20.84 36.98
C THR A 118 -37.86 20.92 36.99
N ILE A 119 -38.52 20.27 36.04
CA ILE A 119 -39.98 20.29 35.94
C ILE A 119 -40.63 19.58 37.12
N HIS A 120 -40.01 18.54 37.62
CA HIS A 120 -40.57 17.77 38.73
C HIS A 120 -40.44 18.46 40.08
N ARG A 121 -39.76 19.53 40.14
CA ARG A 121 -39.65 20.35 41.34
C ARG A 121 -40.76 21.40 41.39
#